data_462f9a248945abb6dbf652a5245720c0
#
_entry.id   462f9a248945abb6dbf652a5245720c0
#
_cell.length_a   1.000
_cell.length_b   1.000
_cell.length_c   1.000
_cell.angle_alpha   90.00
_cell.angle_beta   90.00
_cell.angle_gamma   90.00
#
_symmetry.space_group_name_H-M   'P 1'
#
loop_
_entity.id
_entity.type
_entity.pdbx_description
1 polymer ?
#
loop_
_entity_poly.entity_id
_entity_poly.type
_entity_poly.pdbx_seq_one_letter_code
_entity_poly.pdbx_strand_id
1 'polypeptide(L)'
;MDHVFTIAKLRPIREGMTISRDARLGSENSVTFFSLGKGTSISQERYDMTSVYIGAEGNADFILGDDPEKSVLTPGDVLIVPGGTLCGVQSETGAVYTEIIIKKEIAMNKMIKSGEVFKLKELIQYEEGSIANLDVVSNDTMKFVLMAFDEGTGLQPHRAPGNAIIFALEGQATIGYEGKDYTLSAGENFRFDKDGLHSVTADGKFKMALLLVLE
;
A
#
# COMPACT_ATOMS: atom_id res chain seq x y z
N MET A 1 -6.37 16.75 7.88
CA MET A 1 -6.81 15.44 7.37
C MET A 1 -6.85 14.54 8.58
N ASP A 2 -7.91 13.76 8.79
CA ASP A 2 -7.91 12.80 9.89
C ASP A 2 -6.77 11.82 9.67
N HIS A 3 -6.07 11.42 10.74
CA HIS A 3 -4.94 10.49 10.65
C HIS A 3 -5.40 9.11 10.21
N VAL A 4 -6.60 8.65 10.66
CA VAL A 4 -7.27 7.45 10.18
C VAL A 4 -8.13 7.81 8.99
N PHE A 5 -7.97 7.11 7.87
CA PHE A 5 -8.73 7.32 6.64
C PHE A 5 -8.83 6.04 5.80
N THR A 6 -9.70 6.04 4.82
CA THR A 6 -9.66 5.04 3.75
C THR A 6 -9.36 5.73 2.42
N ILE A 7 -8.53 5.13 1.58
CA ILE A 7 -8.18 5.68 0.27
C ILE A 7 -9.43 5.82 -0.59
N ALA A 8 -10.35 4.87 -0.50
CA ALA A 8 -11.64 4.90 -1.18
C ALA A 8 -12.49 6.14 -0.82
N LYS A 9 -12.55 6.53 0.46
CA LYS A 9 -13.24 7.77 0.86
C LYS A 9 -12.50 9.04 0.40
N LEU A 10 -11.16 9.01 0.36
CA LEU A 10 -10.37 10.14 -0.16
C LEU A 10 -10.52 10.29 -1.68
N ARG A 11 -10.73 9.19 -2.38
CA ARG A 11 -10.84 9.09 -3.83
C ARG A 11 -12.06 8.26 -4.22
N PRO A 12 -13.28 8.74 -3.97
CA PRO A 12 -14.48 7.98 -4.31
C PRO A 12 -14.58 7.79 -5.83
N ILE A 13 -15.06 6.62 -6.22
CA ILE A 13 -15.35 6.29 -7.62
C ILE A 13 -16.39 7.29 -8.15
N ARG A 14 -16.09 7.89 -9.30
CA ARG A 14 -16.99 8.80 -10.02
C ARG A 14 -17.22 8.30 -11.42
N GLU A 15 -18.48 8.17 -11.82
CA GLU A 15 -18.85 7.65 -13.12
C GLU A 15 -18.20 8.44 -14.27
N GLY A 16 -17.61 7.74 -15.22
CA GLY A 16 -16.95 8.31 -16.40
C GLY A 16 -15.67 9.11 -16.12
N MET A 17 -15.14 9.09 -14.89
CA MET A 17 -13.97 9.89 -14.52
C MET A 17 -12.82 9.01 -14.03
N THR A 18 -11.61 9.32 -14.47
CA THR A 18 -10.37 8.89 -13.84
C THR A 18 -9.80 10.06 -13.08
N ILE A 19 -9.61 9.90 -11.77
CA ILE A 19 -9.08 10.96 -10.90
C ILE A 19 -7.90 10.43 -10.08
N SER A 20 -6.91 11.28 -9.83
CA SER A 20 -5.74 10.94 -9.03
C SER A 20 -5.37 12.02 -8.04
N ARG A 21 -4.58 11.66 -7.04
CA ARG A 21 -4.01 12.58 -6.07
C ARG A 21 -2.70 12.06 -5.53
N ASP A 22 -1.68 12.90 -5.58
CA ASP A 22 -0.42 12.69 -4.90
C ASP A 22 -0.63 12.62 -3.38
N ALA A 23 -0.09 11.58 -2.73
CA ALA A 23 -0.13 11.39 -1.29
C ALA A 23 0.81 12.34 -0.53
N ARG A 24 1.78 12.97 -1.23
CA ARG A 24 2.78 13.91 -0.69
C ARG A 24 3.57 13.30 0.47
N LEU A 25 4.16 12.13 0.23
CA LEU A 25 5.01 11.46 1.22
C LEU A 25 6.48 11.84 1.06
N GLY A 26 6.91 12.25 -0.12
CA GLY A 26 8.29 12.62 -0.46
C GLY A 26 8.39 13.15 -1.87
N SER A 27 9.59 13.44 -2.34
CA SER A 27 9.87 14.00 -3.66
C SER A 27 10.54 13.02 -4.61
N GLU A 28 11.30 12.04 -4.09
CA GLU A 28 12.01 11.07 -4.92
C GLU A 28 11.09 9.94 -5.42
N ASN A 29 10.20 9.43 -4.57
CA ASN A 29 9.24 8.39 -4.94
C ASN A 29 7.84 9.01 -5.08
N SER A 30 7.11 8.63 -6.12
CA SER A 30 5.74 9.07 -6.30
C SER A 30 4.78 8.08 -5.66
N VAL A 31 3.89 8.56 -4.81
CA VAL A 31 2.79 7.77 -4.24
C VAL A 31 1.49 8.47 -4.59
N THR A 32 0.68 7.83 -5.43
CA THR A 32 -0.54 8.42 -5.99
C THR A 32 -1.75 7.54 -5.72
N PHE A 33 -2.81 8.12 -5.22
CA PHE A 33 -4.10 7.47 -5.09
C PHE A 33 -4.92 7.69 -6.35
N PHE A 34 -5.34 6.62 -6.99
CA PHE A 34 -6.17 6.61 -8.20
C PHE A 34 -7.59 6.13 -7.91
N SER A 35 -8.54 6.70 -8.63
CA SER A 35 -9.90 6.18 -8.75
C SER A 35 -10.30 6.16 -10.22
N LEU A 36 -10.69 4.99 -10.70
CA LEU A 36 -11.26 4.78 -12.02
C LEU A 36 -12.78 4.67 -11.88
N GLY A 37 -13.51 5.47 -12.65
CA GLY A 37 -14.94 5.32 -12.80
C GLY A 37 -15.29 4.05 -13.60
N LYS A 38 -16.56 3.66 -13.55
CA LYS A 38 -17.07 2.53 -14.33
C LYS A 38 -16.80 2.74 -15.83
N GLY A 39 -16.22 1.73 -16.47
CA GLY A 39 -15.91 1.74 -17.90
C GLY A 39 -14.77 2.68 -18.29
N THR A 40 -13.96 3.15 -17.35
CA THR A 40 -12.79 3.99 -17.64
C THR A 40 -11.49 3.20 -17.65
N SER A 41 -10.48 3.75 -18.33
CA SER A 41 -9.17 3.13 -18.45
C SER A 41 -8.06 4.19 -18.48
N ILE A 42 -6.86 3.74 -18.16
CA ILE A 42 -5.60 4.43 -18.46
C ILE A 42 -4.89 3.55 -19.51
N SER A 43 -4.52 4.16 -20.63
CA SER A 43 -3.83 3.48 -21.73
C SER A 43 -2.51 2.86 -21.26
N GLN A 44 -2.06 1.84 -21.99
CA GLN A 44 -0.78 1.24 -21.70
C GLN A 44 0.36 2.24 -21.95
N GLU A 45 1.16 2.43 -20.92
CA GLU A 45 2.37 3.23 -20.94
C GLU A 45 3.55 2.41 -20.41
N ARG A 46 4.77 2.82 -20.79
CA ARG A 46 5.99 2.17 -20.36
C ARG A 46 6.79 3.11 -19.49
N TYR A 47 6.90 2.79 -18.21
CA TYR A 47 7.77 3.51 -17.28
C TYR A 47 9.10 2.77 -17.15
N ASP A 48 10.20 3.50 -17.07
CA ASP A 48 11.52 2.91 -16.84
C ASP A 48 11.72 2.47 -15.37
N MET A 49 10.76 2.78 -14.51
CA MET A 49 10.79 2.57 -13.07
C MET A 49 9.86 1.44 -12.65
N THR A 50 10.22 0.76 -11.55
CA THR A 50 9.34 -0.23 -10.94
C THR A 50 8.13 0.46 -10.31
N SER A 51 6.94 -0.10 -10.57
CA SER A 51 5.68 0.36 -9.99
C SER A 51 5.08 -0.71 -9.10
N VAL A 52 4.51 -0.29 -7.96
CA VAL A 52 3.75 -1.14 -7.04
C VAL A 52 2.33 -0.62 -6.98
N TYR A 53 1.37 -1.48 -7.23
CA TYR A 53 -0.06 -1.17 -7.17
C TYR A 53 -0.71 -1.90 -6.00
N ILE A 54 -1.53 -1.21 -5.21
CA ILE A 54 -2.22 -1.76 -4.04
C ILE A 54 -3.71 -1.48 -4.19
N GLY A 55 -4.54 -2.52 -4.28
CA GLY A 55 -5.99 -2.40 -4.39
C GLY A 55 -6.64 -1.90 -3.11
N ALA A 56 -7.63 -0.99 -3.24
CA ALA A 56 -8.36 -0.41 -2.11
C ALA A 56 -9.87 -0.56 -2.20
N GLU A 57 -10.46 -0.50 -3.41
CA GLU A 57 -11.89 -0.71 -3.65
C GLU A 57 -12.14 -1.17 -5.09
N GLY A 58 -13.14 -2.02 -5.30
CA GLY A 58 -13.53 -2.51 -6.63
C GLY A 58 -12.47 -3.38 -7.28
N ASN A 59 -12.50 -3.48 -8.60
CA ASN A 59 -11.62 -4.33 -9.39
C ASN A 59 -10.90 -3.49 -10.44
N ALA A 60 -9.56 -3.51 -10.42
CA ALA A 60 -8.72 -2.92 -11.46
C ALA A 60 -8.08 -4.03 -12.30
N ASP A 61 -8.37 -4.04 -13.60
CA ASP A 61 -7.83 -5.00 -14.58
C ASP A 61 -6.56 -4.41 -15.18
N PHE A 62 -5.41 -4.90 -14.77
CA PHE A 62 -4.11 -4.53 -15.33
C PHE A 62 -3.79 -5.38 -16.55
N ILE A 63 -3.27 -4.74 -17.61
CA ILE A 63 -2.84 -5.35 -18.86
C ILE A 63 -1.33 -5.13 -18.95
N LEU A 64 -0.56 -6.21 -18.95
CA LEU A 64 0.90 -6.17 -18.94
C LEU A 64 1.48 -6.67 -20.26
N GLY A 65 2.34 -5.86 -20.88
CA GLY A 65 2.97 -6.20 -22.16
C GLY A 65 1.94 -6.39 -23.27
N ASP A 66 2.20 -7.39 -24.12
CA ASP A 66 1.31 -7.80 -25.21
C ASP A 66 0.41 -8.98 -24.79
N ASP A 67 0.41 -9.36 -23.50
CA ASP A 67 -0.39 -10.47 -22.98
C ASP A 67 -1.87 -10.04 -22.91
N PRO A 68 -2.79 -10.79 -23.55
CA PRO A 68 -4.21 -10.53 -23.45
C PRO A 68 -4.80 -10.87 -22.07
N GLU A 69 -4.09 -11.64 -21.24
CA GLU A 69 -4.54 -11.97 -19.89
C GLU A 69 -4.42 -10.74 -18.98
N LYS A 70 -5.47 -10.52 -18.21
CA LYS A 70 -5.55 -9.41 -17.28
C LYS A 70 -5.17 -9.87 -15.87
N SER A 71 -4.34 -9.09 -15.21
CA SER A 71 -4.09 -9.23 -13.77
C SER A 71 -5.12 -8.42 -12.99
N VAL A 72 -6.09 -9.09 -12.37
CA VAL A 72 -7.17 -8.42 -11.62
C VAL A 72 -6.71 -8.09 -10.21
N LEU A 73 -6.65 -6.81 -9.89
CA LEU A 73 -6.28 -6.29 -8.58
C LEU A 73 -7.55 -5.96 -7.78
N THR A 74 -7.76 -6.65 -6.67
CA THR A 74 -8.89 -6.44 -5.73
C THR A 74 -8.41 -5.82 -4.41
N PRO A 75 -9.30 -5.38 -3.49
CA PRO A 75 -8.87 -4.81 -2.22
C PRO A 75 -7.93 -5.73 -1.42
N GLY A 76 -6.78 -5.18 -1.00
CA GLY A 76 -5.72 -5.90 -0.28
C GLY A 76 -4.79 -6.72 -1.16
N ASP A 77 -5.00 -6.76 -2.47
CA ASP A 77 -4.06 -7.32 -3.44
C ASP A 77 -2.96 -6.33 -3.78
N VAL A 78 -1.82 -6.88 -4.20
CA VAL A 78 -0.68 -6.10 -4.71
C VAL A 78 -0.21 -6.68 -6.04
N LEU A 79 0.20 -5.79 -6.92
CA LEU A 79 0.87 -6.09 -8.18
C LEU A 79 2.16 -5.28 -8.26
N ILE A 80 3.29 -5.94 -8.52
CA ILE A 80 4.58 -5.27 -8.77
C ILE A 80 4.91 -5.40 -10.25
N VAL A 81 5.06 -4.27 -10.92
CA VAL A 81 5.38 -4.19 -12.36
C VAL A 81 6.81 -3.67 -12.51
N PRO A 82 7.74 -4.47 -13.08
CA PRO A 82 9.11 -4.04 -13.32
C PRO A 82 9.19 -2.89 -14.30
N GLY A 83 10.20 -2.04 -14.13
CA GLY A 83 10.54 -1.01 -15.09
C GLY A 83 10.71 -1.59 -16.50
N GLY A 84 10.32 -0.83 -17.53
CA GLY A 84 10.34 -1.27 -18.93
C GLY A 84 9.15 -2.12 -19.36
N THR A 85 8.25 -2.50 -18.45
CA THR A 85 7.04 -3.24 -18.80
C THR A 85 5.94 -2.29 -19.29
N LEU A 86 5.31 -2.61 -20.42
CA LEU A 86 4.12 -1.91 -20.90
C LEU A 86 2.96 -2.25 -19.97
N CYS A 87 2.32 -1.25 -19.37
CA CYS A 87 1.28 -1.43 -18.36
C CYS A 87 0.13 -0.46 -18.58
N GLY A 88 -1.08 -0.99 -18.65
CA GLY A 88 -2.31 -0.22 -18.66
C GLY A 88 -3.28 -0.76 -17.62
N VAL A 89 -4.33 -0.01 -17.31
CA VAL A 89 -5.34 -0.43 -16.34
C VAL A 89 -6.73 0.02 -16.79
N GLN A 90 -7.72 -0.81 -16.54
CA GLN A 90 -9.12 -0.50 -16.79
C GLN A 90 -10.00 -1.01 -15.64
N SER A 91 -11.22 -0.51 -15.55
CA SER A 91 -12.21 -1.06 -14.62
C SER A 91 -13.60 -0.99 -15.22
N GLU A 92 -14.31 -2.11 -15.24
CA GLU A 92 -15.69 -2.17 -15.72
C GLU A 92 -16.71 -1.77 -14.64
N THR A 93 -16.33 -1.89 -13.37
CA THR A 93 -17.23 -1.63 -12.22
C THR A 93 -16.84 -0.39 -11.42
N GLY A 94 -15.64 0.13 -11.65
CA GLY A 94 -14.95 1.14 -10.87
C GLY A 94 -13.92 0.51 -9.94
N ALA A 95 -12.81 1.21 -9.71
CA ALA A 95 -11.73 0.77 -8.85
C ALA A 95 -11.01 1.93 -8.15
N VAL A 96 -10.49 1.68 -6.96
CA VAL A 96 -9.58 2.57 -6.25
C VAL A 96 -8.31 1.80 -5.91
N TYR A 97 -7.15 2.38 -6.19
CA TYR A 97 -5.86 1.78 -5.87
C TYR A 97 -4.80 2.83 -5.54
N THR A 98 -3.73 2.41 -4.91
CA THR A 98 -2.50 3.20 -4.73
C THR A 98 -1.48 2.75 -5.76
N GLU A 99 -0.85 3.71 -6.42
CA GLU A 99 0.34 3.51 -7.25
C GLU A 99 1.55 4.08 -6.54
N ILE A 100 2.64 3.31 -6.49
CA ILE A 100 3.94 3.72 -5.96
C ILE A 100 4.96 3.56 -7.08
N ILE A 101 5.51 4.66 -7.59
CA ILE A 101 6.59 4.65 -8.59
C ILE A 101 7.92 4.83 -7.87
N ILE A 102 8.82 3.85 -8.03
CA ILE A 102 10.10 3.77 -7.34
C ILE A 102 11.23 4.09 -8.33
N LYS A 103 11.87 5.25 -8.15
CA LYS A 103 12.85 5.78 -9.10
C LYS A 103 14.23 5.13 -9.03
N LYS A 104 14.55 4.43 -7.96
CA LYS A 104 15.85 3.76 -7.76
C LYS A 104 15.70 2.25 -7.83
N GLU A 105 16.81 1.55 -8.02
CA GLU A 105 16.84 0.09 -7.89
C GLU A 105 16.31 -0.34 -6.53
N ILE A 106 15.61 -1.45 -6.49
CA ILE A 106 15.01 -2.03 -5.29
C ILE A 106 15.57 -3.41 -4.98
N ALA A 107 15.68 -3.71 -3.70
CA ALA A 107 15.72 -5.08 -3.22
C ALA A 107 14.27 -5.56 -3.06
N MET A 108 13.89 -6.60 -3.79
CA MET A 108 12.58 -7.23 -3.71
C MET A 108 12.67 -8.58 -3.02
N ASN A 109 11.68 -8.91 -2.22
CA ASN A 109 11.62 -10.22 -1.57
C ASN A 109 11.56 -11.34 -2.62
N LYS A 110 12.39 -12.37 -2.46
CA LYS A 110 12.53 -13.48 -3.42
C LYS A 110 11.28 -14.35 -3.55
N MET A 111 10.35 -14.29 -2.60
CA MET A 111 9.07 -15.01 -2.67
C MET A 111 8.05 -14.31 -3.59
N ILE A 112 8.30 -13.06 -3.94
CA ILE A 112 7.39 -12.24 -4.76
C ILE A 112 7.80 -12.36 -6.21
N LYS A 113 6.83 -12.64 -7.07
CA LYS A 113 7.01 -12.65 -8.52
C LYS A 113 6.40 -11.38 -9.12
N SER A 114 7.22 -10.64 -9.85
CA SER A 114 6.75 -9.48 -10.59
C SER A 114 5.76 -9.89 -11.68
N GLY A 115 4.74 -9.06 -11.91
CA GLY A 115 3.69 -9.31 -12.88
C GLY A 115 2.56 -10.24 -12.38
N GLU A 116 2.72 -10.89 -11.23
CA GLU A 116 1.68 -11.70 -10.60
C GLU A 116 1.01 -10.91 -9.46
N VAL A 117 -0.32 -11.05 -9.35
CA VAL A 117 -1.09 -10.47 -8.23
C VAL A 117 -0.97 -11.38 -7.01
N PHE A 118 -0.75 -10.80 -5.85
CA PHE A 118 -0.64 -11.51 -4.58
C PHE A 118 -1.29 -10.75 -3.43
N LYS A 119 -1.60 -11.47 -2.33
CA LYS A 119 -2.17 -10.88 -1.10
C LYS A 119 -1.10 -10.64 -0.06
N LEU A 120 -0.90 -9.38 0.35
CA LEU A 120 0.09 -9.03 1.37
C LEU A 120 -0.09 -9.83 2.66
N LYS A 121 -1.31 -9.97 3.16
CA LYS A 121 -1.58 -10.67 4.42
C LYS A 121 -1.23 -12.16 4.41
N GLU A 122 -1.11 -12.79 3.22
CA GLU A 122 -0.78 -14.20 3.07
C GLU A 122 0.74 -14.46 3.07
N LEU A 123 1.55 -13.42 2.81
CA LEU A 123 3.02 -13.53 2.78
C LEU A 123 3.66 -13.67 4.17
N ILE A 124 2.95 -13.28 5.23
CA ILE A 124 3.49 -13.27 6.59
C ILE A 124 2.56 -14.03 7.54
N GLN A 125 3.16 -14.83 8.42
CA GLN A 125 2.44 -15.57 9.45
C GLN A 125 2.62 -14.91 10.81
N TYR A 126 1.67 -15.14 11.72
CA TYR A 126 1.83 -14.75 13.12
C TYR A 126 2.85 -15.65 13.82
N GLU A 127 3.66 -15.05 14.67
CA GLU A 127 4.58 -15.74 15.58
C GLU A 127 4.10 -15.52 17.01
N GLU A 128 3.93 -16.61 17.77
CA GLU A 128 3.40 -16.59 19.14
C GLU A 128 4.21 -15.64 20.04
N GLY A 129 3.50 -14.68 20.67
CA GLY A 129 4.07 -13.71 21.59
C GLY A 129 5.06 -12.71 20.98
N SER A 130 5.12 -12.61 19.66
CA SER A 130 6.09 -11.74 18.98
C SER A 130 5.50 -10.96 17.78
N ILE A 131 6.35 -10.14 17.16
CA ILE A 131 6.05 -9.40 15.95
C ILE A 131 6.92 -9.96 14.83
N ALA A 132 6.30 -10.59 13.84
CA ALA A 132 6.98 -10.99 12.62
C ALA A 132 7.10 -9.82 11.63
N ASN A 133 8.22 -9.74 10.90
CA ASN A 133 8.48 -8.71 9.89
C ASN A 133 8.92 -9.34 8.57
N LEU A 134 8.49 -8.76 7.44
CA LEU A 134 8.89 -9.18 6.11
C LEU A 134 9.03 -7.97 5.19
N ASP A 135 10.22 -7.73 4.66
CA ASP A 135 10.42 -6.71 3.63
C ASP A 135 9.81 -7.20 2.30
N VAL A 136 8.94 -6.37 1.71
CA VAL A 136 8.34 -6.60 0.38
C VAL A 136 9.27 -6.03 -0.68
N VAL A 137 9.53 -4.72 -0.61
CA VAL A 137 10.52 -4.00 -1.39
C VAL A 137 11.22 -2.95 -0.52
N SER A 138 12.51 -2.72 -0.77
CA SER A 138 13.26 -1.68 -0.07
C SER A 138 14.41 -1.12 -0.92
N ASN A 139 14.76 0.13 -0.65
CA ASN A 139 15.99 0.77 -1.08
C ASN A 139 16.39 1.83 -0.05
N ASP A 140 17.34 2.69 -0.38
CA ASP A 140 17.86 3.75 0.50
C ASP A 140 16.86 4.90 0.76
N THR A 141 15.82 5.04 -0.05
CA THR A 141 14.82 6.12 0.05
C THR A 141 13.43 5.66 0.47
N MET A 142 13.16 4.35 0.48
CA MET A 142 11.87 3.81 0.91
C MET A 142 11.95 2.36 1.39
N LYS A 143 10.98 2.00 2.24
CA LYS A 143 10.71 0.62 2.64
C LYS A 143 9.23 0.34 2.54
N PHE A 144 8.88 -0.83 2.03
CA PHE A 144 7.54 -1.39 2.08
C PHE A 144 7.61 -2.73 2.81
N VAL A 145 7.13 -2.75 4.06
CA VAL A 145 7.35 -3.83 5.03
C VAL A 145 6.02 -4.37 5.51
N LEU A 146 5.88 -5.68 5.62
CA LEU A 146 4.78 -6.33 6.31
C LEU A 146 5.13 -6.57 7.76
N MET A 147 4.15 -6.41 8.63
CA MET A 147 4.26 -6.72 10.05
C MET A 147 3.03 -7.50 10.50
N ALA A 148 3.25 -8.61 11.22
CA ALA A 148 2.21 -9.40 11.85
C ALA A 148 2.43 -9.39 13.36
N PHE A 149 1.46 -8.87 14.08
CA PHE A 149 1.46 -8.71 15.54
C PHE A 149 0.60 -9.80 16.16
N ASP A 150 1.15 -10.59 17.08
CA ASP A 150 0.33 -11.46 17.91
C ASP A 150 -0.42 -10.65 18.96
N GLU A 151 -1.44 -11.25 19.60
CA GLU A 151 -2.27 -10.56 20.60
C GLU A 151 -1.42 -9.94 21.71
N GLY A 152 -1.68 -8.67 22.03
CA GLY A 152 -1.00 -7.91 23.08
C GLY A 152 0.43 -7.50 22.76
N THR A 153 0.95 -7.82 21.56
CA THR A 153 2.26 -7.31 21.12
C THR A 153 2.15 -5.91 20.54
N GLY A 154 3.26 -5.18 20.50
CA GLY A 154 3.24 -3.81 19.99
C GLY A 154 4.62 -3.17 19.86
N LEU A 155 4.68 -2.09 19.13
CA LEU A 155 5.84 -1.22 19.03
C LEU A 155 5.76 -0.12 20.08
N GLN A 156 6.78 -0.01 20.92
CA GLN A 156 6.90 1.04 21.91
C GLN A 156 7.01 2.41 21.23
N PRO A 157 6.65 3.52 21.94
CA PRO A 157 6.76 4.86 21.38
C PRO A 157 8.13 5.16 20.78
N HIS A 158 8.16 5.52 19.51
CA HIS A 158 9.37 5.89 18.76
C HIS A 158 9.04 6.92 17.67
N ARG A 159 10.06 7.50 17.04
CA ARG A 159 9.86 8.51 15.99
C ARG A 159 10.07 7.91 14.61
N ALA A 160 9.18 8.25 13.67
CA ALA A 160 9.31 7.83 12.28
C ALA A 160 10.51 8.52 11.62
N PRO A 161 11.44 7.78 10.97
CA PRO A 161 12.56 8.39 10.26
C PRO A 161 12.15 9.07 8.95
N GLY A 162 10.90 8.93 8.53
CA GLY A 162 10.33 9.49 7.32
C GLY A 162 8.81 9.58 7.39
N ASN A 163 8.19 10.07 6.32
CA ASN A 163 6.73 10.04 6.18
C ASN A 163 6.27 8.62 5.89
N ALA A 164 5.16 8.21 6.47
CA ALA A 164 4.68 6.85 6.33
C ALA A 164 3.16 6.72 6.19
N ILE A 165 2.73 5.64 5.52
CA ILE A 165 1.34 5.19 5.52
C ILE A 165 1.29 3.73 5.97
N ILE A 166 0.43 3.45 6.95
CA ILE A 166 -0.01 2.09 7.29
C ILE A 166 -1.21 1.73 6.42
N PHE A 167 -1.20 0.52 5.89
CA PHE A 167 -2.34 -0.19 5.32
C PHE A 167 -2.69 -1.32 6.30
N ALA A 168 -3.79 -1.19 7.04
CA ALA A 168 -4.26 -2.25 7.93
C ALA A 168 -4.86 -3.39 7.10
N LEU A 169 -4.29 -4.59 7.21
CA LEU A 169 -4.61 -5.73 6.36
C LEU A 169 -5.54 -6.73 7.04
N GLU A 170 -5.43 -6.89 8.36
CA GLU A 170 -6.21 -7.84 9.15
C GLU A 170 -6.25 -7.41 10.61
N GLY A 171 -7.40 -7.61 11.28
CA GLY A 171 -7.57 -7.29 12.70
C GLY A 171 -7.70 -5.81 13.01
N GLN A 172 -7.31 -5.44 14.23
CA GLN A 172 -7.40 -4.10 14.75
C GLN A 172 -6.19 -3.79 15.63
N ALA A 173 -5.79 -2.52 15.67
CA ALA A 173 -4.74 -2.02 16.55
C ALA A 173 -5.06 -0.63 17.07
N THR A 174 -4.52 -0.30 18.24
CA THR A 174 -4.46 1.07 18.75
C THR A 174 -3.15 1.71 18.30
N ILE A 175 -3.26 2.83 17.58
CA ILE A 175 -2.14 3.67 17.16
C ILE A 175 -2.04 4.86 18.09
N GLY A 176 -1.01 4.90 18.93
CA GLY A 176 -0.65 6.12 19.67
C GLY A 176 0.08 7.07 18.72
N TYR A 177 -0.36 8.32 18.60
CA TYR A 177 0.29 9.33 17.76
C TYR A 177 0.20 10.71 18.39
N GLU A 178 1.37 11.33 18.66
CA GLU A 178 1.48 12.67 19.26
C GLU A 178 0.59 12.86 20.52
N GLY A 179 0.57 11.82 21.38
CA GLY A 179 -0.17 11.82 22.66
C GLY A 179 -1.66 11.55 22.54
N LYS A 180 -2.14 11.08 21.40
CA LYS A 180 -3.53 10.65 21.19
C LYS A 180 -3.57 9.22 20.67
N ASP A 181 -4.61 8.49 21.06
CA ASP A 181 -4.86 7.14 20.60
C ASP A 181 -5.92 7.12 19.50
N TYR A 182 -5.67 6.29 18.48
CA TYR A 182 -6.54 6.08 17.33
C TYR A 182 -6.74 4.59 17.12
N THR A 183 -7.97 4.17 16.98
CA THR A 183 -8.28 2.81 16.55
C THR A 183 -8.10 2.69 15.03
N LEU A 184 -7.36 1.68 14.60
CA LEU A 184 -7.12 1.36 13.20
C LEU A 184 -7.59 -0.06 12.92
N SER A 185 -8.56 -0.23 12.03
CA SER A 185 -9.16 -1.51 11.66
C SER A 185 -8.76 -1.93 10.24
N ALA A 186 -8.84 -3.21 9.94
CA ALA A 186 -8.60 -3.75 8.60
C ALA A 186 -9.33 -2.96 7.50
N GLY A 187 -8.63 -2.62 6.42
CA GLY A 187 -9.11 -1.78 5.31
C GLY A 187 -8.95 -0.27 5.52
N GLU A 188 -8.56 0.16 6.73
CA GLU A 188 -8.23 1.56 7.01
C GLU A 188 -6.73 1.83 6.84
N ASN A 189 -6.41 3.11 6.76
CA ASN A 189 -5.05 3.61 6.60
C ASN A 189 -4.75 4.61 7.69
N PHE A 190 -3.47 4.69 8.10
CA PHE A 190 -2.97 5.71 9.02
C PHE A 190 -1.75 6.40 8.44
N ARG A 191 -1.68 7.74 8.56
CA ARG A 191 -0.52 8.52 8.11
C ARG A 191 0.29 9.02 9.29
N PHE A 192 1.60 8.79 9.24
CA PHE A 192 2.60 9.44 10.09
C PHE A 192 3.37 10.48 9.29
N ASP A 193 3.67 11.60 9.92
CA ASP A 193 4.65 12.54 9.40
C ASP A 193 6.04 12.22 9.96
N LYS A 194 7.08 12.60 9.24
CA LYS A 194 8.47 12.44 9.68
C LYS A 194 8.65 13.02 11.08
N ASP A 195 9.42 12.34 11.91
CA ASP A 195 9.69 12.65 13.32
C ASP A 195 8.47 12.57 14.26
N GLY A 196 7.28 12.21 13.76
CA GLY A 196 6.08 12.00 14.57
C GLY A 196 6.28 10.86 15.59
N LEU A 197 6.03 11.13 16.87
CA LEU A 197 6.10 10.13 17.95
C LEU A 197 4.89 9.22 17.87
N HIS A 198 5.13 7.92 17.69
CA HIS A 198 4.05 6.95 17.54
C HIS A 198 4.35 5.60 18.17
N SER A 199 3.28 4.87 18.46
CA SER A 199 3.29 3.48 18.92
C SER A 199 2.22 2.68 18.21
N VAL A 200 2.33 1.36 18.23
CA VAL A 200 1.31 0.43 17.72
C VAL A 200 1.08 -0.64 18.78
N THR A 201 -0.16 -0.90 19.14
CA THR A 201 -0.55 -1.98 20.06
C THR A 201 -1.65 -2.80 19.40
N ALA A 202 -1.42 -4.09 19.22
CA ALA A 202 -2.39 -4.99 18.63
C ALA A 202 -3.55 -5.29 19.60
N ASP A 203 -4.77 -5.07 19.13
CA ASP A 203 -6.01 -5.43 19.85
C ASP A 203 -6.50 -6.79 19.34
N GLY A 204 -5.86 -7.87 19.82
CA GLY A 204 -5.91 -9.19 19.22
C GLY A 204 -4.83 -9.35 18.14
N LYS A 205 -5.01 -10.26 17.20
CA LYS A 205 -4.08 -10.44 16.07
C LYS A 205 -4.25 -9.34 15.03
N PHE A 206 -3.14 -8.73 14.62
CA PHE A 206 -3.15 -7.61 13.68
C PHE A 206 -2.08 -7.76 12.61
N LYS A 207 -2.42 -7.51 11.35
CA LYS A 207 -1.44 -7.39 10.25
C LYS A 207 -1.54 -6.04 9.57
N MET A 208 -0.39 -5.47 9.26
CA MET A 208 -0.28 -4.24 8.49
C MET A 208 0.84 -4.29 7.45
N ALA A 209 0.70 -3.47 6.41
CA ALA A 209 1.81 -3.06 5.56
C ALA A 209 2.20 -1.62 5.89
N LEU A 210 3.48 -1.35 6.00
CA LEU A 210 4.04 -0.02 6.26
C LEU A 210 4.80 0.44 5.01
N LEU A 211 4.33 1.49 4.37
CA LEU A 211 5.07 2.24 3.37
C LEU A 211 5.78 3.41 4.07
N LEU A 212 7.10 3.37 4.13
CA LEU A 212 7.95 4.38 4.74
C LEU A 212 8.81 5.05 3.66
N VAL A 213 8.72 6.37 3.56
CA VAL A 213 9.52 7.20 2.65
C VAL A 213 10.55 7.98 3.48
N LEU A 214 11.84 7.78 3.17
CA LEU A 214 13.00 8.17 3.99
C LEU A 214 13.67 9.49 3.50
N GLU A 215 12.91 10.43 2.99
CA GLU A 215 13.43 11.71 2.45
C GLU A 215 13.43 12.84 3.49
#